data_2537400a1e3a0574ff0c65f593be4281
#
_entry.id   2537400a1e3a0574ff0c65f593be4281
#
_cell.length_a   1.000
_cell.length_b   1.000
_cell.length_c   1.000
_cell.angle_alpha   90.00
_cell.angle_beta   90.00
_cell.angle_gamma   90.00
#
_symmetry.space_group_name_H-M   'P 1'
#
loop_
_entity.id
_entity.type
_entity.pdbx_description
1 polymer ?
#
loop_
_entity_poly.entity_id
_entity_poly.type
_entity_poly.pdbx_seq_one_letter_code
_entity_poly.pdbx_strand_id
1 'polypeptide(L)'
;MKKELKQWAGDLGTAVLAGLIVAVAYYFFQNSNGFAPGGVGGLATITYHLLGYRVKWAVLMLAFNIPIFILVSIFVNRKLGLMLVLYMAVQSFAVELLEQSGLPAYCLANNSEDFEIVFACIATGVISGLGFSVMLRRFGASGGTYAISALIKHWRPEKNIANLAFWLDGSVVFIAFFVYGMKVTPVICTLLNLFIANVVVDNLLTGLRNGYKFEIITDNPEELSKELIEDLGHGVTELRAMGMYSHTEKYMLVCIIRKRQIGKMMKIIKRYPGTFANFSKVNEVFGRFKQ
;
A
#
# COMPACT_ATOMS: atom_id res chain seq x y z
N MET A 1 14.39 23.93 15.25
CA MET A 1 13.91 24.81 14.17
C MET A 1 14.32 24.34 12.76
N LYS A 2 15.62 24.35 12.36
CA LYS A 2 16.05 23.89 11.01
C LYS A 2 15.69 22.44 10.67
N LYS A 3 15.75 21.52 11.63
CA LYS A 3 15.43 20.10 11.44
C LYS A 3 13.92 19.88 11.25
N GLU A 4 13.10 20.60 12.00
CA GLU A 4 11.64 20.55 11.88
C GLU A 4 11.18 21.15 10.54
N LEU A 5 11.74 22.28 10.13
CA LEU A 5 11.45 22.91 8.85
C LEU A 5 11.77 21.97 7.67
N LYS A 6 12.90 21.27 7.73
CA LYS A 6 13.29 20.27 6.72
C LYS A 6 12.32 19.08 6.71
N GLN A 7 11.83 18.66 7.87
CA GLN A 7 10.84 17.59 7.99
C GLN A 7 9.50 18.01 7.39
N TRP A 8 9.01 19.22 7.70
CA TRP A 8 7.79 19.78 7.12
C TRP A 8 7.87 19.92 5.60
N ALA A 9 8.99 20.44 5.08
CA ALA A 9 9.21 20.54 3.63
C ALA A 9 9.18 19.16 2.94
N GLY A 10 9.78 18.14 3.56
CA GLY A 10 9.71 16.78 3.06
C GLY A 10 8.29 16.18 3.09
N ASP A 11 7.50 16.49 4.12
CA ASP A 11 6.14 16.03 4.25
C ASP A 11 5.22 16.69 3.21
N LEU A 12 5.35 18.01 3.01
CA LEU A 12 4.64 18.75 1.96
C LEU A 12 5.00 18.21 0.57
N GLY A 13 6.30 18.04 0.27
CA GLY A 13 6.76 17.47 -0.99
C GLY A 13 6.21 16.07 -1.25
N THR A 14 6.10 15.24 -0.21
CA THR A 14 5.53 13.89 -0.32
C THR A 14 4.04 13.94 -0.67
N ALA A 15 3.25 14.80 -0.01
CA ALA A 15 1.84 14.95 -0.28
C ALA A 15 1.57 15.48 -1.70
N VAL A 16 2.34 16.47 -2.14
CA VAL A 16 2.26 17.02 -3.50
C VAL A 16 2.63 15.97 -4.55
N LEU A 17 3.75 15.26 -4.38
CA LEU A 17 4.19 14.22 -5.32
C LEU A 17 3.13 13.11 -5.44
N ALA A 18 2.61 12.63 -4.33
CA ALA A 18 1.59 11.60 -4.33
C ALA A 18 0.30 12.06 -5.03
N GLY A 19 -0.14 13.31 -4.76
CA GLY A 19 -1.31 13.89 -5.41
C GLY A 19 -1.14 13.99 -6.93
N LEU A 20 0.02 14.41 -7.40
CA LEU A 20 0.33 14.47 -8.84
C LEU A 20 0.35 13.09 -9.49
N ILE A 21 0.96 12.08 -8.85
CA ILE A 21 0.98 10.70 -9.36
C ILE A 21 -0.45 10.18 -9.55
N VAL A 22 -1.31 10.36 -8.55
CA VAL A 22 -2.69 9.87 -8.64
C VAL A 22 -3.51 10.68 -9.64
N ALA A 23 -3.27 11.99 -9.76
CA ALA A 23 -3.93 12.83 -10.77
C ALA A 23 -3.62 12.35 -12.21
N VAL A 24 -2.37 11.97 -12.48
CA VAL A 24 -1.97 11.38 -13.77
C VAL A 24 -2.75 10.10 -14.06
N ALA A 25 -2.85 9.19 -13.07
CA ALA A 25 -3.60 7.95 -13.23
C ALA A 25 -5.08 8.21 -13.56
N TYR A 26 -5.68 9.15 -12.85
CA TYR A 26 -7.10 9.47 -12.98
C TYR A 26 -7.42 10.17 -14.30
N TYR A 27 -6.64 11.18 -14.67
CA TYR A 27 -6.86 11.90 -15.91
C TYR A 27 -6.61 11.03 -17.15
N PHE A 28 -5.43 10.42 -17.24
CA PHE A 28 -5.03 9.72 -18.47
C PHE A 28 -5.74 8.39 -18.69
N PHE A 29 -6.09 7.67 -17.64
CA PHE A 29 -6.57 6.29 -17.78
C PHE A 29 -7.97 6.07 -17.22
N GLN A 30 -8.36 6.73 -16.14
CA GLN A 30 -9.61 6.42 -15.46
C GLN A 30 -10.80 7.23 -15.98
N ASN A 31 -10.72 8.56 -15.90
CA ASN A 31 -11.83 9.45 -16.28
C ASN A 31 -12.19 9.27 -17.75
N SER A 32 -11.19 9.13 -18.61
CA SER A 32 -11.35 8.96 -20.05
C SER A 32 -12.03 7.65 -20.45
N ASN A 33 -12.01 6.63 -19.63
CA ASN A 33 -12.57 5.31 -19.91
C ASN A 33 -13.83 4.97 -19.11
N GLY A 34 -14.40 5.93 -18.37
CA GLY A 34 -15.72 5.86 -17.78
C GLY A 34 -15.90 4.84 -16.65
N PHE A 35 -14.80 4.35 -16.03
CA PHE A 35 -14.91 3.57 -14.81
C PHE A 35 -14.63 4.43 -13.58
N ALA A 36 -15.38 4.19 -12.50
CA ALA A 36 -15.31 5.00 -11.30
C ALA A 36 -14.06 4.65 -10.45
N PRO A 37 -13.46 5.61 -9.74
CA PRO A 37 -12.59 5.27 -8.63
C PRO A 37 -13.38 4.50 -7.57
N GLY A 38 -12.68 3.69 -6.78
CA GLY A 38 -13.32 3.08 -5.61
C GLY A 38 -13.61 4.09 -4.49
N GLY A 39 -14.32 3.63 -3.49
CA GLY A 39 -14.48 4.34 -2.22
C GLY A 39 -15.11 5.72 -2.31
N VAL A 40 -14.55 6.66 -1.57
CA VAL A 40 -15.06 8.04 -1.51
C VAL A 40 -15.03 8.71 -2.88
N GLY A 41 -14.03 8.40 -3.71
CA GLY A 41 -14.00 8.84 -5.10
C GLY A 41 -15.16 8.28 -5.93
N GLY A 42 -15.51 7.01 -5.71
CA GLY A 42 -16.68 6.39 -6.31
C GLY A 42 -17.98 7.04 -5.88
N LEU A 43 -18.13 7.35 -4.59
CA LEU A 43 -19.29 8.11 -4.10
C LEU A 43 -19.40 9.48 -4.76
N ALA A 44 -18.28 10.20 -4.92
CA ALA A 44 -18.27 11.48 -5.63
C ALA A 44 -18.69 11.31 -7.09
N THR A 45 -18.23 10.26 -7.78
CA THR A 45 -18.57 9.98 -9.17
C THR A 45 -20.05 9.56 -9.33
N ILE A 46 -20.56 8.72 -8.43
CA ILE A 46 -21.99 8.38 -8.38
C ILE A 46 -22.83 9.63 -8.22
N THR A 47 -22.49 10.48 -7.24
CA THR A 47 -23.21 11.72 -6.97
C THR A 47 -23.13 12.69 -8.14
N TYR A 48 -21.97 12.80 -8.79
CA TYR A 48 -21.77 13.59 -10.00
C TYR A 48 -22.71 13.17 -11.14
N HIS A 49 -22.86 11.87 -11.34
CA HIS A 49 -23.79 11.30 -12.32
C HIS A 49 -25.26 11.58 -11.94
N LEU A 50 -25.65 11.34 -10.69
CA LEU A 50 -27.01 11.57 -10.20
C LEU A 50 -27.44 13.03 -10.26
N LEU A 51 -26.50 13.96 -10.07
CA LEU A 51 -26.74 15.41 -10.18
C LEU A 51 -26.76 15.91 -11.65
N GLY A 52 -26.66 15.02 -12.63
CA GLY A 52 -26.67 15.38 -14.05
C GLY A 52 -25.49 16.28 -14.42
N TYR A 53 -24.31 16.03 -13.83
CA TYR A 53 -23.04 16.73 -14.12
C TYR A 53 -23.02 18.25 -13.78
N ARG A 54 -23.98 18.71 -12.97
CA ARG A 54 -24.13 20.14 -12.63
C ARG A 54 -23.07 20.65 -11.64
N VAL A 55 -22.51 19.78 -10.81
CA VAL A 55 -21.51 20.13 -9.81
C VAL A 55 -20.17 19.52 -10.24
N LYS A 56 -19.09 20.30 -10.22
CA LYS A 56 -17.76 19.77 -10.60
C LYS A 56 -17.35 18.57 -9.71
N TRP A 57 -16.81 17.54 -10.33
CA TRP A 57 -16.35 16.34 -9.63
C TRP A 57 -15.35 16.65 -8.50
N ALA A 58 -14.40 17.57 -8.74
CA ALA A 58 -13.43 18.01 -7.74
C ALA A 58 -14.09 18.59 -6.47
N VAL A 59 -15.21 19.31 -6.61
CA VAL A 59 -15.97 19.86 -5.47
C VAL A 59 -16.60 18.73 -4.65
N LEU A 60 -17.19 17.74 -5.30
CA LEU A 60 -17.79 16.57 -4.62
C LEU A 60 -16.70 15.73 -3.91
N MET A 61 -15.56 15.54 -4.56
CA MET A 61 -14.41 14.86 -3.94
C MET A 61 -13.97 15.56 -2.65
N LEU A 62 -13.84 16.86 -2.66
CA LEU A 62 -13.49 17.64 -1.47
C LEU A 62 -14.61 17.57 -0.41
N ALA A 63 -15.86 17.75 -0.83
CA ALA A 63 -17.01 17.75 0.09
C ALA A 63 -17.13 16.43 0.88
N PHE A 64 -16.96 15.28 0.22
CA PHE A 64 -17.00 13.98 0.90
C PHE A 64 -15.74 13.69 1.76
N ASN A 65 -14.58 14.22 1.37
CA ASN A 65 -13.35 13.96 2.10
C ASN A 65 -13.12 14.90 3.30
N ILE A 66 -13.63 16.15 3.25
CA ILE A 66 -13.45 17.12 4.34
C ILE A 66 -13.93 16.59 5.70
N PRO A 67 -15.15 16.02 5.85
CA PRO A 67 -15.59 15.43 7.11
C PRO A 67 -14.65 14.34 7.63
N ILE A 68 -14.16 13.48 6.72
CA ILE A 68 -13.23 12.40 7.05
C ILE A 68 -11.91 12.98 7.57
N PHE A 69 -11.39 14.02 6.91
CA PHE A 69 -10.13 14.66 7.32
C PHE A 69 -10.25 15.36 8.67
N ILE A 70 -11.40 15.96 8.97
CA ILE A 70 -11.70 16.54 10.28
C ILE A 70 -11.65 15.43 11.35
N LEU A 71 -12.32 14.30 11.12
CA LEU A 71 -12.32 13.16 12.05
C LEU A 71 -10.90 12.61 12.25
N VAL A 72 -10.14 12.42 11.17
CA VAL A 72 -8.73 11.97 11.24
C VAL A 72 -7.88 12.99 12.00
N SER A 73 -8.10 14.29 11.81
CA SER A 73 -7.37 15.34 12.53
C SER A 73 -7.62 15.31 14.03
N ILE A 74 -8.87 14.99 14.43
CA ILE A 74 -9.28 14.96 15.83
C ILE A 74 -8.81 13.67 16.51
N PHE A 75 -9.07 12.51 15.90
CA PHE A 75 -8.89 11.22 16.55
C PHE A 75 -7.52 10.58 16.31
N VAL A 76 -6.88 10.86 15.17
CA VAL A 76 -5.59 10.23 14.83
C VAL A 76 -4.44 11.22 15.00
N ASN A 77 -4.37 12.24 14.17
CA ASN A 77 -3.30 13.24 14.23
C ASN A 77 -3.64 14.47 13.37
N ARG A 78 -3.49 15.68 13.92
CA ARG A 78 -3.71 16.95 13.20
C ARG A 78 -2.83 17.12 11.98
N LYS A 79 -1.56 16.71 12.07
CA LYS A 79 -0.62 16.79 10.95
C LYS A 79 -1.04 15.86 9.81
N LEU A 80 -1.52 14.66 10.13
CA LEU A 80 -2.06 13.72 9.13
C LEU A 80 -3.24 14.34 8.39
N GLY A 81 -4.23 14.87 9.11
CA GLY A 81 -5.38 15.51 8.48
C GLY A 81 -5.00 16.64 7.53
N LEU A 82 -4.06 17.51 7.93
CA LEU A 82 -3.57 18.60 7.09
C LEU A 82 -2.89 18.08 5.80
N MET A 83 -2.07 17.02 5.91
CA MET A 83 -1.41 16.43 4.75
C MET A 83 -2.41 15.74 3.81
N LEU A 84 -3.49 15.16 4.34
CA LEU A 84 -4.57 14.58 3.55
C LEU A 84 -5.35 15.65 2.77
N VAL A 85 -5.64 16.80 3.40
CA VAL A 85 -6.26 17.94 2.73
C VAL A 85 -5.37 18.44 1.58
N LEU A 86 -4.07 18.63 1.84
CA LEU A 86 -3.13 19.08 0.83
C LEU A 86 -3.04 18.08 -0.34
N TYR A 87 -2.87 16.80 -0.03
CA TYR A 87 -2.81 15.73 -1.03
C TYR A 87 -4.05 15.75 -1.93
N MET A 88 -5.24 15.81 -1.35
CA MET A 88 -6.51 15.79 -2.08
C MET A 88 -6.71 17.08 -2.90
N ALA A 89 -6.34 18.24 -2.34
CA ALA A 89 -6.40 19.50 -3.05
C ALA A 89 -5.48 19.51 -4.29
N VAL A 90 -4.24 19.03 -4.13
CA VAL A 90 -3.28 18.92 -5.24
C VAL A 90 -3.80 17.94 -6.31
N GLN A 91 -4.28 16.77 -5.89
CA GLN A 91 -4.86 15.80 -6.82
C GLN A 91 -6.04 16.38 -7.61
N SER A 92 -7.00 16.97 -6.93
CA SER A 92 -8.21 17.54 -7.57
C SER A 92 -7.87 18.70 -8.50
N PHE A 93 -6.98 19.59 -8.07
CA PHE A 93 -6.53 20.73 -8.88
C PHE A 93 -5.72 20.27 -10.10
N ALA A 94 -4.85 19.27 -9.94
CA ALA A 94 -4.05 18.72 -11.03
C ALA A 94 -4.93 18.03 -12.09
N VAL A 95 -5.96 17.28 -11.68
CA VAL A 95 -6.94 16.69 -12.62
C VAL A 95 -7.66 17.78 -13.40
N GLU A 96 -8.19 18.80 -12.71
CA GLU A 96 -8.89 19.93 -13.35
C GLU A 96 -7.97 20.67 -14.34
N LEU A 97 -6.69 20.89 -13.97
CA LEU A 97 -5.71 21.56 -14.85
C LEU A 97 -5.40 20.71 -16.09
N LEU A 98 -5.28 19.38 -15.92
CA LEU A 98 -5.07 18.47 -17.04
C LEU A 98 -6.29 18.42 -17.97
N GLU A 99 -7.51 18.44 -17.43
CA GLU A 99 -8.75 18.55 -18.23
C GLU A 99 -8.79 19.84 -19.06
N GLN A 100 -8.39 20.97 -18.47
CA GLN A 100 -8.34 22.25 -19.19
C GLN A 100 -7.21 22.35 -20.22
N SER A 101 -6.14 21.58 -20.04
CA SER A 101 -4.97 21.61 -20.94
C SER A 101 -5.26 21.01 -22.33
N GLY A 102 -6.33 20.22 -22.45
CA GLY A 102 -6.67 19.51 -23.69
C GLY A 102 -5.66 18.44 -24.12
N LEU A 103 -4.79 18.01 -23.22
CA LEU A 103 -3.84 16.91 -23.51
C LEU A 103 -4.60 15.64 -23.87
N PRO A 104 -4.12 14.87 -24.87
CA PRO A 104 -4.77 13.63 -25.26
C PRO A 104 -4.68 12.61 -24.11
N ALA A 105 -5.85 12.23 -23.56
CA ALA A 105 -5.95 11.15 -22.62
C ALA A 105 -6.05 9.82 -23.36
N TYR A 106 -5.67 8.73 -22.71
CA TYR A 106 -5.81 7.38 -23.25
C TYR A 106 -7.29 6.98 -23.21
N CYS A 107 -8.01 7.29 -24.28
CA CYS A 107 -9.44 7.09 -24.39
C CYS A 107 -9.76 6.05 -25.48
N LEU A 108 -10.57 5.07 -25.11
CA LEU A 108 -10.99 3.96 -25.95
C LEU A 108 -12.24 4.24 -26.79
N ALA A 109 -12.78 5.44 -26.69
CA ALA A 109 -14.05 5.79 -27.34
C ALA A 109 -14.08 5.58 -28.87
N ASN A 110 -12.93 5.40 -29.52
CA ASN A 110 -12.81 5.26 -30.97
C ASN A 110 -12.33 3.89 -31.47
N ASN A 111 -11.89 2.98 -30.59
CA ASN A 111 -11.43 1.65 -30.98
C ASN A 111 -12.04 0.61 -30.05
N SER A 112 -12.99 -0.14 -30.56
CA SER A 112 -13.86 -1.07 -29.84
C SER A 112 -13.21 -2.40 -29.48
N GLU A 113 -11.96 -2.42 -29.03
CA GLU A 113 -11.37 -3.65 -28.52
C GLU A 113 -11.44 -3.65 -27.00
N ASP A 114 -12.26 -4.55 -26.44
CA ASP A 114 -12.45 -4.75 -24.98
C ASP A 114 -11.14 -4.95 -24.21
N PHE A 115 -10.08 -5.36 -24.90
CA PHE A 115 -8.77 -5.60 -24.30
C PHE A 115 -8.06 -4.31 -23.83
N GLU A 116 -8.26 -3.20 -24.53
CA GLU A 116 -7.62 -1.92 -24.19
C GLU A 116 -8.15 -1.34 -22.89
N ILE A 117 -9.44 -1.58 -22.55
CA ILE A 117 -10.03 -1.13 -21.28
C ILE A 117 -9.35 -1.81 -20.07
N VAL A 118 -8.94 -3.08 -20.24
CA VAL A 118 -8.19 -3.83 -19.22
C VAL A 118 -6.83 -3.19 -18.99
N PHE A 119 -6.16 -2.74 -20.05
CA PHE A 119 -4.89 -2.01 -19.91
C PHE A 119 -5.06 -0.70 -19.13
N ALA A 120 -6.10 0.07 -19.41
CA ALA A 120 -6.40 1.29 -18.65
C ALA A 120 -6.64 1.00 -17.16
N CYS A 121 -7.35 -0.08 -16.85
CA CYS A 121 -7.59 -0.52 -15.47
C CYS A 121 -6.27 -0.89 -14.75
N ILE A 122 -5.41 -1.64 -15.43
CA ILE A 122 -4.09 -2.05 -14.90
C ILE A 122 -3.21 -0.82 -14.67
N ALA A 123 -3.11 0.06 -15.67
CA ALA A 123 -2.30 1.28 -15.59
C ALA A 123 -2.77 2.19 -14.44
N THR A 124 -4.09 2.42 -14.34
CA THR A 124 -4.66 3.19 -13.23
C THR A 124 -4.33 2.55 -11.89
N GLY A 125 -4.53 1.23 -11.73
CA GLY A 125 -4.28 0.52 -10.50
C GLY A 125 -2.81 0.59 -10.06
N VAL A 126 -1.88 0.39 -10.99
CA VAL A 126 -0.45 0.46 -10.69
C VAL A 126 -0.04 1.89 -10.30
N ILE A 127 -0.38 2.89 -11.11
CA ILE A 127 0.06 4.27 -10.91
C ILE A 127 -0.60 4.86 -9.65
N SER A 128 -1.91 4.68 -9.47
CA SER A 128 -2.60 5.15 -8.25
C SER A 128 -2.12 4.43 -7.00
N GLY A 129 -1.89 3.12 -7.08
CA GLY A 129 -1.31 2.33 -6.00
C GLY A 129 0.08 2.80 -5.57
N LEU A 130 0.93 3.23 -6.52
CA LEU A 130 2.21 3.89 -6.20
C LEU A 130 1.98 5.19 -5.41
N GLY A 131 1.10 6.07 -5.88
CA GLY A 131 0.78 7.33 -5.20
C GLY A 131 0.22 7.11 -3.80
N PHE A 132 -0.73 6.18 -3.63
CA PHE A 132 -1.27 5.79 -2.33
C PHE A 132 -0.19 5.24 -1.40
N SER A 133 0.72 4.41 -1.92
CA SER A 133 1.82 3.82 -1.14
C SER A 133 2.77 4.89 -0.59
N VAL A 134 3.06 5.93 -1.37
CA VAL A 134 3.91 7.06 -0.93
C VAL A 134 3.28 7.76 0.28
N MET A 135 1.97 8.06 0.22
CA MET A 135 1.23 8.66 1.34
C MET A 135 1.13 7.73 2.55
N LEU A 136 0.71 6.49 2.34
CA LEU A 136 0.55 5.49 3.40
C LEU A 136 1.86 5.22 4.13
N ARG A 137 2.97 5.14 3.40
CA ARG A 137 4.30 4.92 3.98
C ARG A 137 4.75 6.07 4.87
N ARG A 138 4.45 7.30 4.49
CA ARG A 138 4.90 8.50 5.21
C ARG A 138 3.97 8.89 6.35
N PHE A 139 2.67 8.77 6.12
CA PHE A 139 1.65 9.31 7.03
C PHE A 139 0.71 8.24 7.61
N GLY A 140 0.70 7.03 7.06
CA GLY A 140 -0.18 5.95 7.50
C GLY A 140 -1.59 5.99 6.91
N ALA A 141 -1.88 6.99 6.07
CA ALA A 141 -3.14 7.09 5.30
C ALA A 141 -2.92 7.86 4.00
N SER A 142 -3.84 7.68 3.04
CA SER A 142 -3.89 8.50 1.83
C SER A 142 -5.23 9.11 1.58
N GLY A 143 -6.00 9.68 1.39
CA GLY A 143 -7.37 10.19 1.26
C GLY A 143 -8.40 9.07 1.13
N GLY A 144 -9.65 9.44 1.11
CA GLY A 144 -10.77 8.54 0.88
C GLY A 144 -10.87 7.41 1.91
N THR A 145 -11.08 6.21 1.41
CA THR A 145 -11.24 4.99 2.20
C THR A 145 -10.01 4.60 3.00
N TYR A 146 -8.80 4.94 2.54
CA TYR A 146 -7.59 4.75 3.35
C TYR A 146 -7.56 5.64 4.60
N ALA A 147 -8.14 6.83 4.54
CA ALA A 147 -8.29 7.71 5.70
C ALA A 147 -9.31 7.13 6.70
N ILE A 148 -10.43 6.59 6.21
CA ILE A 148 -11.42 5.85 7.02
C ILE A 148 -10.76 4.60 7.64
N SER A 149 -9.99 3.86 6.85
CA SER A 149 -9.27 2.67 7.32
C SER A 149 -8.25 3.00 8.42
N ALA A 150 -7.56 4.14 8.31
CA ALA A 150 -6.65 4.62 9.35
C ALA A 150 -7.42 4.98 10.65
N LEU A 151 -8.61 5.57 10.52
CA LEU A 151 -9.49 5.84 11.65
C LEU A 151 -9.95 4.54 12.34
N ILE A 152 -10.38 3.55 11.58
CA ILE A 152 -10.76 2.23 12.10
C ILE A 152 -9.57 1.56 12.78
N LYS A 153 -8.39 1.62 12.18
CA LYS A 153 -7.15 1.06 12.75
C LYS A 153 -6.76 1.74 14.08
N HIS A 154 -7.09 2.99 14.28
CA HIS A 154 -6.87 3.67 15.56
C HIS A 154 -7.62 2.97 16.71
N TRP A 155 -8.83 2.46 16.47
CA TRP A 155 -9.64 1.71 17.44
C TRP A 155 -9.41 0.19 17.38
N ARG A 156 -8.94 -0.33 16.23
CA ARG A 156 -8.69 -1.75 15.99
C ARG A 156 -7.31 -1.94 15.34
N PRO A 157 -6.22 -1.88 16.15
CA PRO A 157 -4.83 -1.89 15.65
C PRO A 157 -4.45 -3.14 14.86
N GLU A 158 -5.11 -4.26 15.10
CA GLU A 158 -4.89 -5.54 14.45
C GLU A 158 -5.31 -5.59 12.97
N LYS A 159 -6.13 -4.62 12.54
CA LYS A 159 -6.66 -4.61 11.17
C LYS A 159 -5.65 -4.07 10.16
N ASN A 160 -5.59 -4.71 8.99
CA ASN A 160 -4.79 -4.24 7.85
C ASN A 160 -5.52 -3.11 7.12
N ILE A 161 -4.85 -1.97 6.94
CA ILE A 161 -5.42 -0.78 6.30
C ILE A 161 -5.83 -1.07 4.85
N ALA A 162 -4.98 -1.78 4.08
CA ALA A 162 -5.27 -2.08 2.68
C ALA A 162 -6.51 -2.97 2.53
N ASN A 163 -6.64 -4.00 3.38
CA ASN A 163 -7.81 -4.86 3.37
C ASN A 163 -9.09 -4.12 3.76
N LEU A 164 -9.02 -3.23 4.77
CA LEU A 164 -10.18 -2.41 5.15
C LEU A 164 -10.61 -1.49 4.00
N ALA A 165 -9.64 -0.83 3.36
CA ALA A 165 -9.91 0.03 2.21
C ALA A 165 -10.57 -0.77 1.07
N PHE A 166 -10.03 -1.97 0.75
CA PHE A 166 -10.59 -2.83 -0.29
C PHE A 166 -12.07 -3.18 -0.05
N TRP A 167 -12.44 -3.57 1.17
CA TRP A 167 -13.84 -3.88 1.49
C TRP A 167 -14.74 -2.65 1.46
N LEU A 168 -14.27 -1.50 1.93
CA LEU A 168 -15.00 -0.24 1.85
C LEU A 168 -15.22 0.17 0.38
N ASP A 169 -14.16 0.09 -0.43
CA ASP A 169 -14.23 0.39 -1.85
C ASP A 169 -15.19 -0.56 -2.58
N GLY A 170 -15.11 -1.86 -2.29
CA GLY A 170 -15.99 -2.87 -2.86
C GLY A 170 -17.48 -2.60 -2.55
N SER A 171 -17.79 -2.13 -1.35
CA SER A 171 -19.18 -1.76 -1.00
C SER A 171 -19.72 -0.60 -1.83
N VAL A 172 -18.87 0.39 -2.11
CA VAL A 172 -19.23 1.53 -2.98
C VAL A 172 -19.42 1.08 -4.43
N VAL A 173 -18.55 0.20 -4.92
CA VAL A 173 -18.69 -0.38 -6.27
C VAL A 173 -19.98 -1.17 -6.43
N PHE A 174 -20.37 -1.91 -5.39
CA PHE A 174 -21.66 -2.60 -5.37
C PHE A 174 -22.85 -1.64 -5.50
N ILE A 175 -22.83 -0.51 -4.80
CA ILE A 175 -23.83 0.55 -4.93
C ILE A 175 -23.80 1.14 -6.35
N ALA A 176 -22.60 1.42 -6.88
CA ALA A 176 -22.41 1.97 -8.21
C ALA A 176 -23.04 1.10 -9.30
N PHE A 177 -22.98 -0.23 -9.16
CA PHE A 177 -23.59 -1.17 -10.11
C PHE A 177 -25.08 -0.89 -10.35
N PHE A 178 -25.83 -0.63 -9.30
CA PHE A 178 -27.26 -0.31 -9.44
C PHE A 178 -27.49 1.09 -10.05
N VAL A 179 -26.67 2.08 -9.67
CA VAL A 179 -26.80 3.45 -10.16
C VAL A 179 -26.47 3.56 -11.66
N TYR A 180 -25.50 2.79 -12.13
CA TYR A 180 -25.11 2.75 -13.55
C TYR A 180 -25.97 1.80 -14.42
N GLY A 181 -27.18 1.44 -13.95
CA GLY A 181 -28.11 0.64 -14.73
C GLY A 181 -27.64 -0.80 -14.96
N MET A 182 -26.96 -1.38 -13.96
CA MET A 182 -26.49 -2.78 -13.95
C MET A 182 -25.49 -3.12 -15.06
N LYS A 183 -24.72 -2.13 -15.54
CA LYS A 183 -23.63 -2.38 -16.50
C LYS A 183 -22.48 -3.08 -15.81
N VAL A 184 -22.12 -4.26 -16.31
CA VAL A 184 -21.10 -5.14 -15.70
C VAL A 184 -19.68 -4.66 -15.98
N THR A 185 -19.39 -4.16 -17.19
CA THR A 185 -18.05 -3.76 -17.61
C THR A 185 -17.40 -2.70 -16.70
N PRO A 186 -18.05 -1.56 -16.38
CA PRO A 186 -17.46 -0.58 -15.47
C PRO A 186 -17.17 -1.13 -14.06
N VAL A 187 -18.00 -2.05 -13.60
CA VAL A 187 -17.85 -2.69 -12.28
C VAL A 187 -16.63 -3.60 -12.26
N ILE A 188 -16.48 -4.46 -13.27
CA ILE A 188 -15.30 -5.34 -13.40
C ILE A 188 -14.03 -4.50 -13.50
N CYS A 189 -14.04 -3.44 -14.32
CA CYS A 189 -12.92 -2.53 -14.47
C CYS A 189 -12.54 -1.86 -13.14
N THR A 190 -13.51 -1.38 -12.39
CA THR A 190 -13.26 -0.77 -11.08
C THR A 190 -12.71 -1.79 -10.07
N LEU A 191 -13.28 -2.99 -10.01
CA LEU A 191 -12.80 -4.06 -9.13
C LEU A 191 -11.36 -4.47 -9.48
N LEU A 192 -11.05 -4.62 -10.77
CA LEU A 192 -9.71 -4.95 -11.24
C LEU A 192 -8.70 -3.86 -10.87
N ASN A 193 -9.04 -2.59 -11.10
CA ASN A 193 -8.23 -1.44 -10.70
C ASN A 193 -7.97 -1.43 -9.19
N LEU A 194 -9.01 -1.60 -8.38
CA LEU A 194 -8.90 -1.65 -6.91
C LEU A 194 -8.03 -2.81 -6.44
N PHE A 195 -8.22 -3.99 -7.02
CA PHE A 195 -7.40 -5.16 -6.69
C PHE A 195 -5.92 -4.90 -6.98
N ILE A 196 -5.59 -4.38 -8.15
CA ILE A 196 -4.21 -4.07 -8.54
C ILE A 196 -3.62 -2.99 -7.63
N ALA A 197 -4.35 -1.89 -7.38
CA ALA A 197 -3.90 -0.83 -6.49
C ALA A 197 -3.60 -1.37 -5.08
N ASN A 198 -4.47 -2.23 -4.52
CA ASN A 198 -4.25 -2.85 -3.22
C ASN A 198 -3.04 -3.79 -3.22
N VAL A 199 -2.84 -4.59 -4.26
CA VAL A 199 -1.64 -5.44 -4.39
C VAL A 199 -0.36 -4.61 -4.40
N VAL A 200 -0.35 -3.48 -5.15
CA VAL A 200 0.79 -2.56 -5.17
C VAL A 200 1.02 -1.94 -3.79
N VAL A 201 -0.03 -1.43 -3.16
CA VAL A 201 0.03 -0.84 -1.82
C VAL A 201 0.54 -1.85 -0.79
N ASP A 202 -0.04 -3.04 -0.75
CA ASP A 202 0.34 -4.06 0.23
C ASP A 202 1.80 -4.49 0.05
N ASN A 203 2.24 -4.75 -1.17
CA ASN A 203 3.62 -5.12 -1.46
C ASN A 203 4.62 -4.02 -1.08
N LEU A 204 4.29 -2.75 -1.33
CA LEU A 204 5.18 -1.63 -0.99
C LEU A 204 5.19 -1.30 0.51
N LEU A 205 4.08 -1.51 1.21
CA LEU A 205 4.02 -1.30 2.66
C LEU A 205 4.64 -2.46 3.44
N THR A 206 4.28 -3.70 3.10
CA THR A 206 4.71 -4.90 3.83
C THR A 206 6.09 -5.37 3.41
N GLY A 207 6.45 -5.22 2.15
CA GLY A 207 7.73 -5.68 1.61
C GLY A 207 8.97 -5.10 2.29
N LEU A 208 8.84 -3.98 3.02
CA LEU A 208 9.94 -3.32 3.76
C LEU A 208 10.01 -3.72 5.24
N ARG A 209 8.94 -4.28 5.80
CA ARG A 209 8.85 -4.69 7.22
C ARG A 209 8.94 -6.18 7.44
N ASN A 210 8.86 -6.97 6.36
CA ASN A 210 8.93 -8.42 6.46
C ASN A 210 10.32 -8.87 6.87
N GLY A 211 10.38 -9.63 7.96
CA GLY A 211 11.52 -10.43 8.33
C GLY A 211 11.37 -11.87 7.82
N TYR A 212 12.48 -12.58 7.78
CA TYR A 212 12.52 -14.01 7.58
C TYR A 212 13.19 -14.64 8.78
N LYS A 213 12.44 -15.44 9.53
CA LYS A 213 12.93 -16.20 10.67
C LYS A 213 13.55 -17.48 10.13
N PHE A 214 14.82 -17.67 10.37
CA PHE A 214 15.54 -18.91 10.13
C PHE A 214 15.63 -19.69 11.42
N GLU A 215 15.35 -20.98 11.34
CA GLU A 215 15.56 -21.97 12.38
C GLU A 215 16.58 -22.97 11.82
N ILE A 216 17.77 -22.99 12.39
CA ILE A 216 18.93 -23.69 11.87
C ILE A 216 19.35 -24.71 12.91
N ILE A 217 19.27 -26.00 12.59
CA ILE A 217 19.73 -27.08 13.45
C ILE A 217 21.14 -27.45 13.03
N THR A 218 22.09 -27.40 13.96
CA THR A 218 23.51 -27.62 13.69
C THR A 218 24.21 -28.33 14.86
N ASP A 219 25.30 -28.99 14.55
CA ASP A 219 26.23 -29.54 15.54
C ASP A 219 27.38 -28.56 15.88
N ASN A 220 27.55 -27.49 15.09
CA ASN A 220 28.58 -26.46 15.25
C ASN A 220 28.00 -25.10 15.53
N PRO A 221 27.34 -24.86 16.69
CA PRO A 221 26.61 -23.64 16.97
C PRO A 221 27.52 -22.43 17.11
N GLU A 222 28.68 -22.56 17.73
CA GLU A 222 29.60 -21.45 18.02
C GLU A 222 30.18 -20.81 16.75
N GLU A 223 30.73 -21.65 15.86
CA GLU A 223 31.34 -21.20 14.61
C GLU A 223 30.29 -20.58 13.68
N LEU A 224 29.16 -21.28 13.50
CA LEU A 224 28.09 -20.83 12.64
C LEU A 224 27.44 -19.51 13.16
N SER A 225 27.18 -19.42 14.46
CA SER A 225 26.60 -18.20 15.04
C SER A 225 27.52 -16.99 14.90
N LYS A 226 28.83 -17.19 15.09
CA LYS A 226 29.84 -16.14 14.92
C LYS A 226 29.86 -15.63 13.48
N GLU A 227 29.90 -16.51 12.48
CA GLU A 227 29.88 -16.14 11.07
C GLU A 227 28.56 -15.42 10.69
N LEU A 228 27.42 -15.90 11.21
CA LEU A 228 26.14 -15.25 10.98
C LEU A 228 26.06 -13.84 11.56
N ILE A 229 26.60 -13.63 12.76
CA ILE A 229 26.65 -12.31 13.42
C ILE A 229 27.56 -11.35 12.65
N GLU A 230 28.78 -11.80 12.32
CA GLU A 230 29.76 -10.97 11.62
C GLU A 230 29.31 -10.59 10.20
N ASP A 231 28.76 -11.56 9.47
CA ASP A 231 28.44 -11.42 8.06
C ASP A 231 27.08 -10.75 7.80
N LEU A 232 26.10 -10.98 8.66
CA LEU A 232 24.73 -10.48 8.47
C LEU A 232 24.40 -9.29 9.38
N GLY A 233 25.15 -9.08 10.46
CA GLY A 233 24.94 -7.99 11.41
C GLY A 233 23.67 -8.16 12.25
N HIS A 234 23.16 -9.38 12.40
CA HIS A 234 21.95 -9.68 13.17
C HIS A 234 22.24 -10.56 14.37
N GLY A 235 21.45 -10.40 15.43
CA GLY A 235 21.53 -11.28 16.60
C GLY A 235 21.09 -12.70 16.25
N VAL A 236 21.79 -13.67 16.83
CA VAL A 236 21.46 -15.11 16.75
C VAL A 236 21.13 -15.58 18.16
N THR A 237 20.03 -16.30 18.31
CA THR A 237 19.64 -16.91 19.59
C THR A 237 19.83 -18.41 19.49
N GLU A 238 20.56 -18.98 20.43
CA GLU A 238 20.77 -20.41 20.54
C GLU A 238 19.76 -21.04 21.50
N LEU A 239 19.22 -22.17 21.10
CA LEU A 239 18.36 -23.05 21.91
C LEU A 239 18.94 -24.47 21.89
N ARG A 240 19.06 -25.09 23.06
CA ARG A 240 19.41 -26.51 23.14
C ARG A 240 18.20 -27.35 22.77
N ALA A 241 18.44 -28.37 21.95
CA ALA A 241 17.42 -29.28 21.46
C ALA A 241 17.92 -30.73 21.53
N MET A 242 17.01 -31.68 21.57
CA MET A 242 17.30 -33.08 21.54
C MET A 242 16.82 -33.68 20.22
N GLY A 243 17.70 -34.31 19.47
CA GLY A 243 17.33 -35.08 18.29
C GLY A 243 16.58 -36.35 18.69
N MET A 244 15.27 -36.39 18.53
CA MET A 244 14.43 -37.50 19.00
C MET A 244 14.71 -38.84 18.26
N TYR A 245 15.25 -38.78 17.05
CA TYR A 245 15.63 -39.96 16.29
C TYR A 245 17.04 -40.45 16.65
N SER A 246 17.98 -39.51 16.78
CA SER A 246 19.39 -39.84 17.05
C SER A 246 19.71 -39.92 18.54
N HIS A 247 18.83 -39.47 19.41
CA HIS A 247 19.03 -39.28 20.85
C HIS A 247 20.31 -38.51 21.19
N THR A 248 20.71 -37.60 20.30
CA THR A 248 21.87 -36.71 20.47
C THR A 248 21.45 -35.29 20.76
N GLU A 249 22.27 -34.60 21.55
CA GLU A 249 22.10 -33.17 21.78
C GLU A 249 22.36 -32.39 20.47
N LYS A 250 21.49 -31.48 20.15
CA LYS A 250 21.55 -30.59 18.96
C LYS A 250 21.33 -29.14 19.39
N TYR A 251 21.74 -28.22 18.55
CA TYR A 251 21.54 -26.80 18.80
C TYR A 251 20.66 -26.19 17.71
N MET A 252 19.67 -25.44 18.12
CA MET A 252 18.82 -24.67 17.20
C MET A 252 19.19 -23.20 17.27
N LEU A 253 19.70 -22.65 16.18
CA LEU A 253 19.98 -21.23 16.04
C LEU A 253 18.77 -20.54 15.40
N VAL A 254 18.25 -19.51 16.07
CA VAL A 254 17.16 -18.68 15.57
C VAL A 254 17.71 -17.32 15.17
N CYS A 255 17.53 -16.95 13.91
CA CYS A 255 17.98 -15.68 13.38
C CYS A 255 16.89 -15.06 12.50
N ILE A 256 16.62 -13.76 12.67
CA ILE A 256 15.66 -13.03 11.85
C ILE A 256 16.42 -12.04 10.96
N ILE A 257 16.26 -12.18 9.64
CA ILE A 257 16.98 -11.39 8.65
C ILE A 257 16.03 -10.72 7.66
N ARG A 258 16.54 -9.80 6.86
CA ARG A 258 15.80 -9.14 5.78
C ARG A 258 15.80 -10.01 4.51
N LYS A 259 14.77 -9.88 3.67
CA LYS A 259 14.65 -10.63 2.40
C LYS A 259 15.93 -10.63 1.55
N ARG A 260 16.59 -9.46 1.43
CA ARG A 260 17.82 -9.30 0.65
C ARG A 260 19.02 -10.11 1.16
N GLN A 261 18.98 -10.59 2.40
CA GLN A 261 20.06 -11.33 3.04
C GLN A 261 19.88 -12.84 2.97
N ILE A 262 18.72 -13.32 2.48
CA ILE A 262 18.42 -14.77 2.36
C ILE A 262 19.51 -15.49 1.56
N GLY A 263 19.91 -14.91 0.42
CA GLY A 263 20.95 -15.52 -0.42
C GLY A 263 22.32 -15.65 0.29
N LYS A 264 22.69 -14.68 1.12
CA LYS A 264 23.91 -14.71 1.90
C LYS A 264 23.80 -15.75 3.03
N MET A 265 22.69 -15.78 3.76
CA MET A 265 22.36 -16.77 4.78
C MET A 265 22.46 -18.18 4.24
N MET A 266 21.84 -18.46 3.10
CA MET A 266 21.88 -19.80 2.48
C MET A 266 23.29 -20.23 2.05
N LYS A 267 24.14 -19.27 1.63
CA LYS A 267 25.55 -19.57 1.30
C LYS A 267 26.36 -19.93 2.54
N ILE A 268 26.12 -19.25 3.66
CA ILE A 268 26.78 -19.55 4.94
C ILE A 268 26.38 -20.96 5.41
N ILE A 269 25.07 -21.22 5.51
CA ILE A 269 24.55 -22.51 5.99
C ILE A 269 25.12 -23.70 5.18
N LYS A 270 25.25 -23.56 3.87
CA LYS A 270 25.78 -24.62 2.99
C LYS A 270 27.25 -24.98 3.26
N ARG A 271 28.01 -24.15 3.96
CA ARG A 271 29.42 -24.46 4.32
C ARG A 271 29.53 -25.40 5.51
N TYR A 272 28.44 -25.58 6.28
CA TYR A 272 28.42 -26.41 7.46
C TYR A 272 27.69 -27.74 7.19
N PRO A 273 28.43 -28.84 6.96
CA PRO A 273 27.84 -30.16 6.73
C PRO A 273 27.02 -30.62 7.94
N GLY A 274 25.91 -31.31 7.68
CA GLY A 274 25.00 -31.77 8.74
C GLY A 274 24.06 -30.70 9.31
N THR A 275 24.14 -29.48 8.79
CA THR A 275 23.23 -28.40 9.18
C THR A 275 21.93 -28.45 8.38
N PHE A 276 20.80 -28.43 9.08
CA PHE A 276 19.46 -28.35 8.52
C PHE A 276 18.85 -27.01 8.88
N ALA A 277 18.24 -26.31 7.90
CA ALA A 277 17.60 -25.03 8.15
C ALA A 277 16.25 -24.95 7.44
N ASN A 278 15.26 -24.41 8.13
CA ASN A 278 14.02 -23.95 7.56
C ASN A 278 13.89 -22.43 7.73
N PHE A 279 13.04 -21.79 6.94
CA PHE A 279 12.71 -20.39 7.16
C PHE A 279 11.23 -20.12 6.92
N SER A 280 10.69 -19.21 7.69
CA SER A 280 9.32 -18.72 7.58
C SER A 280 9.29 -17.22 7.44
N LYS A 281 8.28 -16.70 6.72
CA LYS A 281 8.04 -15.27 6.61
C LYS A 281 7.41 -14.75 7.91
N VAL A 282 8.01 -13.72 8.49
CA VAL A 282 7.48 -13.01 9.66
C VAL A 282 6.83 -11.72 9.18
N ASN A 283 5.56 -11.53 9.47
CA ASN A 283 4.79 -10.39 8.98
C ASN A 283 5.23 -9.07 9.59
N GLU A 284 5.58 -9.05 10.88
CA GLU A 284 6.09 -7.87 11.55
C GLU A 284 7.15 -8.26 12.57
N VAL A 285 8.21 -7.47 12.64
CA VAL A 285 9.27 -7.62 13.64
C VAL A 285 9.33 -6.33 14.44
N PHE A 286 9.06 -6.43 15.74
CA PHE A 286 9.15 -5.32 16.68
C PHE A 286 10.53 -5.33 17.35
N GLY A 287 11.16 -4.17 17.44
CA GLY A 287 12.46 -4.00 18.07
C GLY A 287 13.50 -3.37 17.15
N ARG A 288 14.68 -3.09 17.71
CA ARG A 288 15.80 -2.55 16.93
C ARG A 288 16.52 -3.73 16.26
N PHE A 289 16.35 -3.91 14.96
CA PHE A 289 17.38 -4.59 14.19
C PHE A 289 18.66 -3.75 14.35
N LYS A 290 19.67 -4.27 15.05
CA LYS A 290 20.99 -3.64 15.00
C LYS A 290 21.39 -3.58 13.51
N GLN A 291 21.65 -2.36 13.08
CA GLN A 291 22.27 -2.08 11.78
C GLN A 291 23.72 -2.45 11.87
#